data_4fbea789f1d1c85400827b38bc099421
#
_entry.id   4fbea789f1d1c85400827b38bc099421
#
_cell.length_a   1.000
_cell.length_b   1.000
_cell.length_c   1.000
_cell.angle_alpha   90.00
_cell.angle_beta   90.00
_cell.angle_gamma   90.00
#
_symmetry.space_group_name_H-M   'P 1'
#
loop_
_entity.id
_entity.type
_entity.pdbx_description
1 polymer ?
#
loop_
_entity_poly.entity_id
_entity_poly.type
_entity_poly.pdbx_seq_one_letter_code
_entity_poly.pdbx_strand_id
1 'polypeptide(L)'
;MQRDFTYVGDIVQGINIILDNTLNAIWVKQHEIYNLGTGVSNELMDYIRCLEDELGRVAQKNYLPMHPADVKSTQADISKTQKLGYEPTTSIRDGIKLFVDWHKEYYKETLISEVRHLHLVKT
;
A
#
# COMPACT_ATOMS: atom_id res chain seq x y z
N MET A 1 0.10 -17.32 4.35
CA MET A 1 1.13 -16.28 4.04
C MET A 1 0.65 -14.98 4.64
N GLN A 2 1.49 -14.35 5.46
CA GLN A 2 1.17 -13.09 6.13
C GLN A 2 2.06 -11.96 5.64
N ARG A 3 1.51 -10.75 5.53
CA ARG A 3 2.24 -9.55 5.11
C ARG A 3 1.78 -8.34 5.91
N ASP A 4 2.72 -7.45 6.17
CA ASP A 4 2.43 -6.12 6.68
C ASP A 4 2.01 -5.26 5.47
N PHE A 5 0.71 -5.22 5.22
CA PHE A 5 0.13 -4.39 4.16
C PHE A 5 -0.06 -2.97 4.68
N THR A 6 0.64 -2.04 4.08
CA THR A 6 0.63 -0.64 4.51
C THR A 6 0.08 0.26 3.41
N TYR A 7 -0.84 1.14 3.77
CA TYR A 7 -1.37 2.12 2.85
C TYR A 7 -0.31 3.18 2.51
N VAL A 8 -0.25 3.58 1.23
CA VAL A 8 0.76 4.52 0.76
C VAL A 8 0.71 5.88 1.47
N GLY A 9 -0.48 6.34 1.88
CA GLY A 9 -0.64 7.58 2.64
C GLY A 9 0.06 7.53 4.00
N ASP A 10 -0.03 6.41 4.72
CA ASP A 10 0.69 6.22 5.99
C ASP A 10 2.21 6.22 5.76
N ILE A 11 2.69 5.62 4.66
CA ILE A 11 4.12 5.66 4.29
C ILE A 11 4.58 7.09 4.03
N VAL A 12 3.81 7.87 3.24
CA VAL A 12 4.13 9.28 2.96
C VAL A 12 4.14 10.12 4.24
N GLN A 13 3.18 9.90 5.14
CA GLN A 13 3.15 10.53 6.46
C GLN A 13 4.43 10.22 7.25
N GLY A 14 4.84 8.94 7.29
CA GLY A 14 6.06 8.52 7.98
C GLY A 14 7.32 9.16 7.40
N ILE A 15 7.42 9.26 6.07
CA ILE A 15 8.54 9.95 5.41
C ILE A 15 8.58 11.43 5.83
N ASN A 16 7.45 12.13 5.81
CA ASN A 16 7.40 13.54 6.20
C ASN A 16 7.80 13.75 7.67
N ILE A 17 7.33 12.87 8.57
CA ILE A 17 7.71 12.91 9.98
C ILE A 17 9.23 12.74 10.15
N ILE A 18 9.84 11.81 9.44
CA ILE A 18 11.29 11.60 9.50
C ILE A 18 12.04 12.82 8.97
N LEU A 19 11.60 13.39 7.84
CA LEU A 19 12.20 14.58 7.24
C LEU A 19 12.11 15.79 8.20
N ASP A 20 10.94 16.06 8.76
CA ASP A 20 10.72 17.18 9.68
C ASP A 20 11.60 17.04 10.92
N ASN A 21 11.67 15.84 11.50
CA ASN A 21 12.55 15.59 12.66
C ASN A 21 14.03 15.77 12.31
N THR A 22 14.42 15.39 11.08
CA THR A 22 15.82 15.51 10.62
C THR A 22 16.19 16.97 10.36
N LEU A 23 15.30 17.74 9.72
CA LEU A 23 15.53 19.15 9.38
C LEU A 23 15.60 20.03 10.64
N ASN A 24 14.89 19.68 11.69
CA ASN A 24 14.85 20.40 12.95
C ASN A 24 15.95 19.99 13.96
N ALA A 25 16.71 18.93 13.64
CA ALA A 25 17.78 18.46 14.53
C ALA A 25 19.05 19.28 14.35
N ILE A 26 19.57 19.84 15.44
CA ILE A 26 20.87 20.59 15.45
C ILE A 26 22.06 19.66 15.17
N TRP A 27 21.90 18.37 15.47
CA TRP A 27 22.90 17.32 15.26
C TRP A 27 22.26 16.16 14.53
N VAL A 28 22.42 16.08 13.21
CA VAL A 28 21.95 14.97 12.39
C VAL A 28 23.01 13.87 12.38
N LYS A 29 22.67 12.69 12.88
CA LYS A 29 23.46 11.50 12.58
C LYS A 29 23.37 11.24 11.08
N GLN A 30 24.50 11.10 10.40
CA GLN A 30 24.57 11.02 8.94
C GLN A 30 23.86 9.80 8.33
N HIS A 31 23.63 8.74 9.12
CA HIS A 31 22.95 7.52 8.66
C HIS A 31 22.07 6.93 9.78
N GLU A 32 20.76 7.06 9.62
CA GLU A 32 19.77 6.42 10.49
C GLU A 32 18.80 5.60 9.64
N ILE A 33 18.54 4.38 10.06
CA ILE A 33 17.59 3.49 9.39
C ILE A 33 16.28 3.54 10.17
N TYR A 34 15.18 3.73 9.45
CA TYR A 34 13.82 3.72 9.94
C TYR A 34 12.99 2.72 9.14
N ASN A 35 12.17 1.94 9.84
CA ASN A 35 11.17 1.10 9.20
C ASN A 35 9.83 1.84 9.17
N LEU A 36 9.13 1.73 8.06
CA LEU A 36 7.76 2.18 7.89
C LEU A 36 6.89 0.96 7.53
N GLY A 37 5.75 0.87 8.16
CA GLY A 37 4.80 -0.23 8.02
C GLY A 37 3.64 0.00 8.98
N THR A 38 2.71 -0.95 9.06
CA THR A 38 1.67 -0.91 10.10
C THR A 38 2.14 -1.54 11.42
N GLY A 39 3.18 -2.37 11.36
CA GLY A 39 3.58 -3.20 12.49
C GLY A 39 2.61 -4.37 12.75
N VAL A 40 1.67 -4.64 11.84
CA VAL A 40 0.68 -5.72 11.95
C VAL A 40 0.71 -6.59 10.70
N SER A 41 0.93 -7.90 10.90
CA SER A 41 0.83 -8.88 9.83
C SER A 41 -0.62 -9.32 9.62
N ASN A 42 -1.07 -9.29 8.37
CA ASN A 42 -2.40 -9.74 7.96
C ASN A 42 -2.28 -10.94 7.00
N GLU A 43 -3.27 -11.83 7.03
CA GLU A 43 -3.34 -12.94 6.09
C GLU A 43 -3.59 -12.43 4.65
N LEU A 44 -2.87 -12.99 3.68
CA LEU A 44 -3.06 -12.68 2.26
C LEU A 44 -4.52 -12.92 1.82
N MET A 45 -5.17 -13.93 2.38
CA MET A 45 -6.56 -14.24 2.05
C MET A 45 -7.55 -13.18 2.57
N ASP A 46 -7.23 -12.49 3.66
CA ASP A 46 -8.04 -11.36 4.15
C ASP A 46 -7.91 -10.17 3.21
N TYR A 47 -6.71 -9.89 2.72
CA TYR A 47 -6.47 -8.87 1.70
C TYR A 47 -7.29 -9.16 0.43
N ILE A 48 -7.26 -10.40 -0.07
CA ILE A 48 -8.01 -10.80 -1.26
C ILE A 48 -9.53 -10.66 -1.03
N ARG A 49 -10.04 -11.07 0.15
CA ARG A 49 -11.46 -10.91 0.50
C ARG A 49 -11.89 -9.45 0.50
N CYS A 50 -11.08 -8.56 1.07
CA CYS A 50 -11.38 -7.12 1.02
C CYS A 50 -11.45 -6.59 -0.43
N LEU A 51 -10.56 -7.03 -1.32
CA LEU A 51 -10.63 -6.67 -2.74
C LEU A 51 -11.88 -7.22 -3.43
N GLU A 52 -12.25 -8.48 -3.15
CA GLU A 52 -13.46 -9.11 -3.68
C GLU A 52 -14.71 -8.34 -3.27
N ASP A 53 -14.79 -7.95 -1.99
CA ASP A 53 -15.90 -7.16 -1.42
C ASP A 53 -16.02 -5.79 -2.13
N GLU A 54 -14.92 -5.05 -2.25
CA GLU A 54 -14.93 -3.70 -2.85
C GLU A 54 -15.16 -3.70 -4.37
N LEU A 55 -14.74 -4.75 -5.05
CA LEU A 55 -14.95 -4.90 -6.50
C LEU A 55 -16.29 -5.55 -6.85
N GLY A 56 -16.96 -6.19 -5.89
CA GLY A 56 -18.17 -6.98 -6.11
C GLY A 56 -17.94 -8.20 -7.01
N ARG A 57 -16.75 -8.77 -6.98
CA ARG A 57 -16.34 -9.89 -7.83
C ARG A 57 -15.47 -10.88 -7.06
N VAL A 58 -15.68 -12.16 -7.31
CA VAL A 58 -14.85 -13.24 -6.75
C VAL A 58 -13.63 -13.49 -7.65
N ALA A 59 -12.45 -13.49 -7.09
CA ALA A 59 -11.22 -13.75 -7.81
C ALA A 59 -11.07 -15.24 -8.16
N GLN A 60 -10.61 -15.54 -9.36
CA GLN A 60 -10.11 -16.88 -9.68
C GLN A 60 -8.75 -17.07 -9.01
N LYS A 61 -8.69 -18.01 -8.06
CA LYS A 61 -7.49 -18.29 -7.26
C LYS A 61 -6.77 -19.51 -7.83
N ASN A 62 -5.50 -19.33 -8.20
CA ASN A 62 -4.62 -20.43 -8.56
C ASN A 62 -3.59 -20.64 -7.45
N TYR A 63 -3.73 -21.73 -6.71
CA TYR A 63 -2.85 -22.05 -5.59
C TYR A 63 -1.62 -22.78 -6.09
N LEU A 64 -0.47 -22.14 -5.98
CA LEU A 64 0.83 -22.72 -6.31
C LEU A 64 1.60 -23.07 -5.03
N PRO A 65 2.52 -24.02 -5.07
CA PRO A 65 3.48 -24.24 -3.99
C PRO A 65 4.25 -22.94 -3.69
N MET A 66 4.53 -22.68 -2.41
CA MET A 66 5.30 -21.52 -2.01
C MET A 66 6.71 -21.57 -2.63
N HIS A 67 7.13 -20.47 -3.26
CA HIS A 67 8.48 -20.39 -3.82
C HIS A 67 9.54 -20.48 -2.71
N PRO A 68 10.66 -21.21 -2.90
CA PRO A 68 11.69 -21.37 -1.86
C PRO A 68 12.28 -20.04 -1.33
N ALA A 69 12.28 -19.00 -2.14
CA ALA A 69 12.76 -17.66 -1.75
C ALA A 69 11.70 -16.80 -1.04
N ASP A 70 10.43 -17.25 -0.96
CA ASP A 70 9.38 -16.53 -0.25
C ASP A 70 9.49 -16.69 1.26
N VAL A 71 9.19 -15.62 1.99
CA VAL A 71 9.07 -15.67 3.45
C VAL A 71 7.61 -15.88 3.86
N LYS A 72 7.40 -16.66 4.92
CA LYS A 72 6.05 -17.00 5.41
C LYS A 72 5.31 -15.78 5.97
N SER A 73 6.02 -14.88 6.64
CA SER A 73 5.47 -13.69 7.28
C SER A 73 6.44 -12.53 7.19
N THR A 74 5.90 -11.32 6.99
CA THR A 74 6.63 -10.05 7.15
C THR A 74 5.89 -9.15 8.13
N GLN A 75 6.65 -8.42 8.95
CA GLN A 75 6.15 -7.43 9.88
C GLN A 75 7.24 -6.39 10.11
N ALA A 76 6.91 -5.11 9.98
CA ALA A 76 7.85 -4.03 10.26
C ALA A 76 7.92 -3.78 11.77
N ASP A 77 9.14 -3.69 12.31
CA ASP A 77 9.35 -3.09 13.62
C ASP A 77 9.39 -1.56 13.46
N ILE A 78 8.28 -0.92 13.79
CA ILE A 78 8.10 0.52 13.68
C ILE A 78 8.40 1.28 14.98
N SER A 79 8.90 0.60 16.01
CA SER A 79 9.09 1.17 17.35
C SER A 79 9.96 2.43 17.35
N LYS A 80 10.95 2.49 16.45
CA LYS A 80 11.83 3.66 16.31
C LYS A 80 11.10 4.83 15.66
N THR A 81 10.28 4.58 14.65
CA THR A 81 9.54 5.62 13.93
C THR A 81 8.37 6.15 14.77
N GLN A 82 7.76 5.28 15.57
CA GLN A 82 6.72 5.68 16.54
C GLN A 82 7.25 6.71 17.58
N LYS A 83 8.52 6.62 17.99
CA LYS A 83 9.12 7.63 18.88
C LYS A 83 9.23 9.02 18.24
N LEU A 84 9.13 9.10 16.92
CA LEU A 84 9.08 10.35 16.16
C LEU A 84 7.64 10.85 15.93
N GLY A 85 6.63 10.10 16.37
CA GLY A 85 5.21 10.42 16.19
C GLY A 85 4.55 9.73 14.98
N TYR A 86 5.18 8.72 14.40
CA TYR A 86 4.56 7.93 13.32
C TYR A 86 3.48 7.00 13.89
N GLU A 87 2.25 7.16 13.42
CA GLU A 87 1.11 6.33 13.75
C GLU A 87 0.36 5.95 12.47
N PRO A 88 0.56 4.73 11.93
CA PRO A 88 -0.22 4.26 10.79
C PRO A 88 -1.66 3.98 11.24
N THR A 89 -2.62 4.67 10.64
CA THR A 89 -4.03 4.62 11.05
C THR A 89 -4.95 3.95 10.03
N THR A 90 -4.47 3.74 8.81
CA THR A 90 -5.30 3.20 7.72
C THR A 90 -5.42 1.69 7.85
N SER A 91 -6.63 1.20 8.09
CA SER A 91 -6.90 -0.23 8.09
C SER A 91 -6.73 -0.83 6.69
N ILE A 92 -6.51 -2.16 6.62
CA ILE A 92 -6.41 -2.87 5.34
C ILE A 92 -7.67 -2.66 4.47
N ARG A 93 -8.86 -2.65 5.08
CA ARG A 93 -10.14 -2.43 4.39
C ARG A 93 -10.23 -1.01 3.84
N ASP A 94 -9.89 -0.01 4.63
CA ASP A 94 -9.94 1.40 4.20
C ASP A 94 -8.92 1.67 3.10
N GLY A 95 -7.70 1.14 3.24
CA GLY A 95 -6.64 1.28 2.24
C GLY A 95 -7.03 0.62 0.90
N ILE A 96 -7.66 -0.56 0.94
CA ILE A 96 -8.17 -1.24 -0.26
C ILE A 96 -9.30 -0.44 -0.90
N LYS A 97 -10.23 0.08 -0.11
CA LYS A 97 -11.31 0.94 -0.63
C LYS A 97 -10.75 2.14 -1.38
N LEU A 98 -9.82 2.88 -0.78
CA LEU A 98 -9.17 4.03 -1.41
C LEU A 98 -8.43 3.64 -2.71
N PHE A 99 -7.74 2.49 -2.71
CA PHE A 99 -7.07 1.97 -3.89
C PHE A 99 -8.05 1.61 -5.01
N VAL A 100 -9.15 0.94 -4.68
CA VAL A 100 -10.16 0.53 -5.67
C VAL A 100 -10.88 1.76 -6.25
N ASP A 101 -11.18 2.78 -5.43
CA ASP A 101 -11.79 4.02 -5.89
C ASP A 101 -10.86 4.74 -6.88
N TRP A 102 -9.58 4.90 -6.54
CA TRP A 102 -8.56 5.45 -7.44
C TRP A 102 -8.43 4.63 -8.73
N HIS A 103 -8.37 3.30 -8.62
CA HIS A 103 -8.25 2.41 -9.79
C HIS A 103 -9.43 2.57 -10.75
N LYS A 104 -10.66 2.62 -10.22
CA LYS A 104 -11.86 2.81 -11.03
C LYS A 104 -11.85 4.15 -11.76
N GLU A 105 -11.42 5.22 -11.09
CA GLU A 105 -11.33 6.56 -11.66
C GLU A 105 -10.25 6.63 -12.75
N TYR A 106 -9.06 6.19 -12.44
CA TYR A 106 -7.90 6.21 -13.34
C TYR A 106 -8.16 5.44 -14.64
N TYR A 107 -8.70 4.23 -14.57
CA TYR A 107 -8.96 3.43 -15.76
C TYR A 107 -10.23 3.84 -16.52
N LYS A 108 -11.17 4.52 -15.90
CA LYS A 108 -12.28 5.16 -16.62
C LYS A 108 -11.77 6.21 -17.62
N GLU A 109 -10.86 7.04 -17.19
CA GLU A 109 -10.26 8.07 -18.07
C GLU A 109 -9.45 7.44 -19.21
N THR A 110 -8.70 6.37 -18.94
CA THR A 110 -7.93 5.64 -19.95
C THR A 110 -8.82 5.01 -21.02
N LEU A 111 -9.91 4.34 -20.62
CA LEU A 111 -10.87 3.75 -21.56
C LEU A 111 -11.58 4.80 -22.42
N ILE A 112 -11.91 5.97 -21.86
CA ILE A 112 -12.52 7.07 -22.60
C ILE A 112 -11.54 7.65 -23.63
N SER A 113 -10.25 7.77 -23.30
CA SER A 113 -9.22 8.25 -24.22
C SER A 113 -8.96 7.29 -25.38
N GLU A 114 -8.94 5.98 -25.10
CA GLU A 114 -8.77 4.93 -26.12
C GLU A 114 -9.97 4.87 -27.07
N VAL A 115 -11.21 4.97 -26.57
CA VAL A 115 -12.42 4.99 -27.39
C VAL A 115 -12.46 6.25 -28.27
N ARG A 116 -12.03 7.40 -27.78
CA ARG A 116 -11.92 8.63 -28.58
C ARG A 116 -10.90 8.49 -29.71
N HIS A 117 -9.76 7.85 -29.45
CA HIS A 117 -8.73 7.61 -30.47
C HIS A 117 -9.23 6.67 -31.59
N LEU A 118 -9.98 5.64 -31.23
CA LEU A 118 -10.59 4.70 -32.20
C LEU A 118 -11.65 5.34 -33.10
N HIS A 119 -12.33 6.39 -32.62
CA HIS A 119 -13.32 7.14 -33.42
C HIS A 119 -12.67 8.15 -34.40
N LEU A 120 -11.46 8.61 -34.11
CA LEU A 120 -10.72 9.56 -35.00
C LEU A 120 -9.96 8.86 -36.14
N VAL A 121 -9.81 7.53 -36.08
CA VAL A 121 -9.13 6.74 -37.13
C VAL A 121 -10.13 6.17 -38.16
N LYS A 122 -11.43 6.39 -38.02
CA LYS A 122 -12.47 5.90 -38.94
C LYS A 122 -13.08 6.97 -39.86
N THR A 123 -12.46 8.13 -39.91
CA THR A 123 -12.73 9.16 -40.95
C THR A 123 -11.50 9.34 -41.80
#